data_59de84b0a79ab9b3a7d465ca8af0fbfa
#
_entry.id   59de84b0a79ab9b3a7d465ca8af0fbfa
#
_cell.length_a   1.000
_cell.length_b   1.000
_cell.length_c   1.000
_cell.angle_alpha   90.00
_cell.angle_beta   90.00
_cell.angle_gamma   90.00
#
_symmetry.space_group_name_H-M   'P 1'
#
loop_
_entity.id
_entity.type
_entity.pdbx_description
1 polymer ?
#
loop_
_entity_poly.entity_id
_entity_poly.type
_entity_poly.pdbx_seq_one_letter_code
_entity_poly.pdbx_strand_id
1 'polypeptide(L)'
;VSRKSDVGIEGKFFKDRLAFTVDFFYDVRDNIYRQRVTLPEYAGMITIPFSNVGKMHSYGSDGNISYHHPINKDMSFTVRANYTFSENIVDNFEEPLYAYGYQSSNGKPLYILRGLIAEGLFKSKEEIETSPEQMFGKVRPGDIKYRDVNGDGVVNNDDRVPLSYGNQLPRLMYGFGADYTWKDLTIGFLFKGSAKVEYYRSGLYNDSGWI
;
A
#
# COMPACT_ATOMS: atom_id res chain seq x y z
N VAL A 1 17.95 -5.59 14.07
CA VAL A 1 17.73 -4.67 15.19
C VAL A 1 16.60 -3.74 14.81
N SER A 2 15.70 -3.41 15.77
CA SER A 2 14.63 -2.42 15.58
C SER A 2 14.84 -1.27 16.56
N ARG A 3 14.74 -0.05 16.05
CA ARG A 3 14.81 1.18 16.85
C ARG A 3 13.50 1.93 16.61
N LYS A 4 12.75 2.11 17.67
CA LYS A 4 11.44 2.77 17.64
C LYS A 4 11.49 4.09 18.37
N SER A 5 10.85 5.09 17.79
CA SER A 5 10.61 6.40 18.39
C SER A 5 9.11 6.68 18.31
N ASP A 6 8.56 7.18 19.39
CA ASP A 6 7.15 7.46 19.53
C ASP A 6 6.95 8.79 20.27
N VAL A 7 6.05 9.63 19.77
CA VAL A 7 5.71 10.92 20.36
C VAL A 7 4.21 11.11 20.35
N GLY A 8 3.62 11.16 21.53
CA GLY A 8 2.18 11.33 21.70
C GLY A 8 1.82 12.73 22.26
N ILE A 9 0.66 13.21 21.82
CA ILE A 9 0.04 14.43 22.36
C ILE A 9 -1.38 14.07 22.78
N GLU A 10 -1.69 14.35 24.02
CA GLU A 10 -3.04 14.18 24.58
C GLU A 10 -3.55 15.53 25.09
N GLY A 11 -4.83 15.78 24.85
CA GLY A 11 -5.45 17.01 25.31
C GLY A 11 -6.93 16.87 25.65
N LYS A 12 -7.34 17.61 26.67
CA LYS A 12 -8.74 17.75 27.06
C LYS A 12 -9.11 19.22 27.18
N PHE A 13 -10.25 19.58 26.63
CA PHE A 13 -10.71 20.97 26.55
C PHE A 13 -12.18 21.09 26.95
N PHE A 14 -12.60 22.30 27.26
CA PHE A 14 -13.99 22.66 27.57
C PHE A 14 -14.61 21.83 28.72
N LYS A 15 -13.87 21.66 29.82
CA LYS A 15 -14.27 20.84 30.97
C LYS A 15 -14.48 19.38 30.57
N ASP A 16 -13.47 18.80 29.91
CA ASP A 16 -13.41 17.43 29.40
C ASP A 16 -14.45 17.06 28.34
N ARG A 17 -15.11 18.07 27.73
CA ARG A 17 -16.06 17.80 26.65
C ARG A 17 -15.42 17.37 25.35
N LEU A 18 -14.25 17.94 25.07
CA LEU A 18 -13.41 17.56 23.94
C LEU A 18 -12.16 16.87 24.45
N ALA A 19 -11.95 15.65 24.02
CA ALA A 19 -10.71 14.91 24.27
C ALA A 19 -10.12 14.42 22.94
N PHE A 20 -8.80 14.49 22.81
CA PHE A 20 -8.09 13.94 21.67
C PHE A 20 -6.75 13.36 22.12
N THR A 21 -6.29 12.37 21.36
CA THR A 21 -4.96 11.79 21.45
C THR A 21 -4.44 11.63 20.03
N VAL A 22 -3.19 11.99 19.80
CA VAL A 22 -2.50 11.78 18.52
C VAL A 22 -1.10 11.30 18.83
N ASP A 23 -0.72 10.18 18.23
CA ASP A 23 0.60 9.58 18.35
C ASP A 23 1.26 9.54 16.97
N PHE A 24 2.57 9.81 16.94
CA PHE A 24 3.44 9.72 15.78
C PHE A 24 4.54 8.72 16.06
N PHE A 25 4.73 7.77 15.19
CA PHE A 25 5.74 6.74 15.36
C PHE A 25 6.67 6.63 14.15
N TYR A 26 7.91 6.27 14.46
CA TYR A 26 8.94 6.00 13.47
C TYR A 26 9.78 4.79 13.93
N ASP A 27 9.84 3.75 13.09
CA ASP A 27 10.57 2.51 13.35
C ASP A 27 11.59 2.27 12.25
N VAL A 28 12.84 2.06 12.62
CA VAL A 28 13.91 1.67 11.71
C VAL A 28 14.33 0.24 12.03
N ARG A 29 14.35 -0.60 11.02
CA ARG A 29 14.80 -2.00 11.11
C ARG A 29 16.03 -2.20 10.27
N ASP A 30 17.15 -2.44 10.95
CA ASP A 30 18.44 -2.76 10.34
C ASP A 30 18.74 -4.25 10.48
N ASN A 31 19.66 -4.73 9.68
CA ASN A 31 20.15 -6.11 9.74
C ASN A 31 19.03 -7.15 9.57
N ILE A 32 18.14 -6.90 8.61
CA ILE A 32 17.07 -7.85 8.26
C ILE A 32 17.72 -9.05 7.57
N TYR A 33 17.44 -10.24 8.09
CA TYR A 33 17.95 -11.50 7.57
C TYR A 33 17.29 -11.82 6.23
N ARG A 34 18.09 -11.85 5.17
CA ARG A 34 17.64 -12.09 3.80
C ARG A 34 18.64 -12.93 3.01
N GLN A 35 18.15 -13.63 2.00
CA GLN A 35 19.00 -14.30 1.05
C GLN A 35 19.83 -13.27 0.27
N ARG A 36 21.13 -13.55 0.13
CA ARG A 36 22.04 -12.73 -0.68
C ARG A 36 21.66 -12.83 -2.15
N VAL A 37 21.83 -11.76 -2.91
CA VAL A 37 21.47 -11.71 -4.34
C VAL A 37 22.66 -11.34 -5.22
N THR A 38 23.64 -10.62 -4.67
CA THR A 38 24.80 -10.08 -5.41
C THR A 38 26.04 -10.98 -5.37
N LEU A 39 25.89 -12.24 -4.94
CA LEU A 39 27.02 -13.16 -4.91
C LEU A 39 27.34 -13.66 -6.33
N PRO A 40 28.62 -13.57 -6.76
CA PRO A 40 29.00 -14.03 -8.09
C PRO A 40 28.83 -15.55 -8.22
N GLU A 41 28.40 -16.03 -9.38
CA GLU A 41 28.24 -17.47 -9.68
C GLU A 41 29.53 -18.25 -9.54
N TYR A 42 30.67 -17.62 -9.82
CA TYR A 42 31.99 -18.24 -9.68
C TYR A 42 32.42 -18.55 -8.23
N ALA A 43 31.63 -18.05 -7.25
CA ALA A 43 31.83 -18.43 -5.85
C ALA A 43 31.53 -19.92 -5.56
N GLY A 44 30.93 -20.63 -6.53
CA GLY A 44 30.74 -22.09 -6.47
C GLY A 44 29.75 -22.54 -5.37
N MET A 45 28.87 -21.66 -4.91
CA MET A 45 27.93 -21.98 -3.86
C MET A 45 26.74 -22.77 -4.42
N ILE A 46 26.49 -23.93 -3.89
CA ILE A 46 25.32 -24.75 -4.23
C ILE A 46 24.02 -24.10 -3.71
N THR A 47 24.14 -23.42 -2.57
CA THR A 47 23.01 -22.72 -1.95
C THR A 47 23.42 -21.29 -1.63
N ILE A 48 22.62 -20.33 -2.08
CA ILE A 48 22.87 -18.92 -1.77
C ILE A 48 22.62 -18.68 -0.28
N PRO A 49 23.62 -18.17 0.48
CA PRO A 49 23.49 -17.97 1.91
C PRO A 49 22.59 -16.81 2.24
N PHE A 50 22.05 -16.85 3.45
CA PHE A 50 21.35 -15.72 4.06
C PHE A 50 22.34 -14.85 4.84
N SER A 51 22.06 -13.56 4.91
CA SER A 51 22.84 -12.60 5.69
C SER A 51 21.98 -11.45 6.17
N ASN A 52 22.47 -10.69 7.12
CA ASN A 52 21.80 -9.53 7.70
C ASN A 52 22.05 -8.26 6.86
N VAL A 53 21.47 -8.18 5.69
CA VAL A 53 21.76 -7.13 4.68
C VAL A 53 20.59 -6.15 4.45
N GLY A 54 19.41 -6.46 4.97
CA GLY A 54 18.23 -5.64 4.72
C GLY A 54 18.07 -4.49 5.72
N LYS A 55 17.58 -3.36 5.21
CA LYS A 55 17.18 -2.20 5.98
C LYS A 55 15.85 -1.64 5.48
N MET A 56 14.99 -1.28 6.40
CA MET A 56 13.72 -0.60 6.10
C MET A 56 13.33 0.30 7.26
N HIS A 57 12.46 1.26 6.98
CA HIS A 57 11.80 2.02 8.00
C HIS A 57 10.28 2.02 7.80
N SER A 58 9.56 2.28 8.87
CA SER A 58 8.12 2.53 8.83
C SER A 58 7.79 3.76 9.68
N TYR A 59 6.78 4.49 9.26
CA TYR A 59 6.31 5.67 9.96
C TYR A 59 4.80 5.76 9.86
N GLY A 60 4.23 6.49 10.79
CA GLY A 60 2.80 6.69 10.78
C GLY A 60 2.32 7.55 11.92
N SER A 61 1.02 7.64 11.99
CA SER A 61 0.32 8.31 13.08
C SER A 61 -1.01 7.61 13.33
N ASP A 62 -1.43 7.61 14.56
CA ASP A 62 -2.78 7.25 14.93
C ASP A 62 -3.36 8.28 15.87
N GLY A 63 -4.66 8.31 15.93
CA GLY A 63 -5.31 9.27 16.79
C GLY A 63 -6.78 8.99 16.96
N ASN A 64 -7.30 9.57 18.02
CA ASN A 64 -8.71 9.60 18.31
C ASN A 64 -9.14 10.98 18.77
N ILE A 65 -10.39 11.29 18.53
CA ILE A 65 -11.05 12.49 19.00
C ILE A 65 -12.46 12.14 19.45
N SER A 66 -12.87 12.68 20.58
CA SER A 66 -14.23 12.56 21.07
C SER A 66 -14.74 13.92 21.58
N TYR A 67 -15.97 14.23 21.26
CA TYR A 67 -16.66 15.41 21.74
C TYR A 67 -17.99 15.02 22.34
N HIS A 68 -18.16 15.32 23.64
CA HIS A 68 -19.38 15.09 24.39
C HIS A 68 -20.08 16.42 24.69
N HIS A 69 -21.35 16.53 24.28
CA HIS A 69 -22.13 17.72 24.52
C HIS A 69 -23.41 17.38 25.29
N PRO A 70 -23.51 17.73 26.57
CA PRO A 70 -24.77 17.71 27.30
C PRO A 70 -25.67 18.85 26.84
N ILE A 71 -26.85 18.52 26.33
CA ILE A 71 -27.86 19.51 25.90
C ILE A 71 -28.65 19.97 27.11
N ASN A 72 -29.10 19.00 27.91
CA ASN A 72 -29.78 19.22 29.17
C ASN A 72 -29.57 17.99 30.10
N LYS A 73 -30.37 17.91 31.21
CA LYS A 73 -30.23 16.81 32.17
C LYS A 73 -30.56 15.42 31.59
N ASP A 74 -31.44 15.41 30.59
CA ASP A 74 -31.96 14.17 30.00
C ASP A 74 -31.42 13.90 28.59
N MET A 75 -30.62 14.83 28.02
CA MET A 75 -30.20 14.74 26.62
C MET A 75 -28.75 15.08 26.46
N SER A 76 -28.05 14.24 25.72
CA SER A 76 -26.65 14.47 25.32
C SER A 76 -26.35 13.88 23.95
N PHE A 77 -25.32 14.38 23.28
CA PHE A 77 -24.75 13.70 22.13
C PHE A 77 -23.23 13.58 22.28
N THR A 78 -22.70 12.53 21.71
CA THR A 78 -21.26 12.26 21.67
C THR A 78 -20.88 11.98 20.21
N VAL A 79 -19.85 12.65 19.71
CA VAL A 79 -19.25 12.36 18.41
C VAL A 79 -17.84 11.85 18.65
N ARG A 80 -17.44 10.81 17.92
CA ARG A 80 -16.11 10.23 18.02
C ARG A 80 -15.57 9.87 16.65
N ALA A 81 -14.27 10.05 16.49
CA ALA A 81 -13.54 9.60 15.30
C ALA A 81 -12.18 9.08 15.70
N ASN A 82 -11.66 8.15 14.91
CA ASN A 82 -10.30 7.65 15.03
C ASN A 82 -9.70 7.41 13.65
N TYR A 83 -8.40 7.37 13.60
CA TYR A 83 -7.65 6.97 12.41
C TYR A 83 -6.34 6.29 12.80
N THR A 84 -5.85 5.48 11.90
CA THR A 84 -4.49 4.93 11.95
C THR A 84 -3.95 4.98 10.54
N PHE A 85 -2.80 5.63 10.38
CA PHE A 85 -2.04 5.69 9.14
C PHE A 85 -0.67 5.09 9.37
N SER A 86 -0.24 4.17 8.49
CA SER A 86 1.09 3.57 8.55
C SER A 86 1.62 3.29 7.15
N GLU A 87 2.87 3.61 6.95
CA GLU A 87 3.61 3.33 5.72
C GLU A 87 4.98 2.74 6.04
N ASN A 88 5.45 1.85 5.17
CA ASN A 88 6.78 1.29 5.26
C ASN A 88 7.54 1.54 3.97
N ILE A 89 8.84 1.76 4.08
CA ILE A 89 9.75 1.98 2.95
C ILE A 89 10.96 1.07 3.10
N VAL A 90 11.32 0.41 2.01
CA VAL A 90 12.57 -0.34 1.91
C VAL A 90 13.71 0.66 1.68
N ASP A 91 14.61 0.78 2.65
CA ASP A 91 15.77 1.67 2.51
C ASP A 91 16.86 1.03 1.66
N ASN A 92 17.15 -0.22 1.97
CA ASN A 92 18.17 -0.99 1.28
C ASN A 92 17.87 -2.48 1.42
N PHE A 93 17.49 -3.09 0.33
CA PHE A 93 17.57 -4.52 0.15
C PHE A 93 18.65 -4.80 -0.87
N GLU A 94 19.44 -5.84 -0.62
CA GLU A 94 20.37 -6.30 -1.62
C GLU A 94 19.59 -6.78 -2.84
N GLU A 95 19.83 -6.14 -3.98
CA GLU A 95 19.14 -6.39 -5.25
C GLU A 95 20.15 -6.60 -6.37
N PRO A 96 19.82 -7.35 -7.41
CA PRO A 96 20.65 -7.42 -8.61
C PRO A 96 20.73 -6.03 -9.26
N LEU A 97 21.72 -5.84 -10.11
CA LEU A 97 21.80 -4.64 -10.92
C LEU A 97 20.67 -4.68 -11.98
N TYR A 98 19.65 -3.88 -11.79
CA TYR A 98 18.57 -3.74 -12.75
C TYR A 98 18.97 -2.80 -13.89
N ALA A 99 18.48 -3.09 -15.10
CA ALA A 99 18.66 -2.19 -16.25
C ALA A 99 17.93 -0.85 -16.06
N TYR A 100 16.77 -0.89 -15.38
CA TYR A 100 15.90 0.28 -15.20
C TYR A 100 15.62 0.53 -13.73
N GLY A 101 15.75 1.78 -13.28
CA GLY A 101 15.58 2.16 -11.87
C GLY A 101 14.19 1.89 -11.30
N TYR A 102 13.16 1.84 -12.12
CA TYR A 102 11.81 1.50 -11.67
C TYR A 102 11.66 0.03 -11.26
N GLN A 103 12.58 -0.85 -11.68
CA GLN A 103 12.60 -2.26 -11.28
C GLN A 103 13.06 -2.47 -9.84
N SER A 104 13.83 -1.52 -9.28
CA SER A 104 14.28 -1.59 -7.88
C SER A 104 13.11 -1.46 -6.89
N SER A 105 13.19 -2.15 -5.76
CA SER A 105 12.28 -2.01 -4.62
C SER A 105 12.82 -1.01 -3.57
N ASN A 106 14.10 -0.64 -3.66
CA ASN A 106 14.69 0.34 -2.77
C ASN A 106 14.04 1.71 -2.96
N GLY A 107 13.75 2.40 -1.87
CA GLY A 107 13.00 3.65 -1.84
C GLY A 107 11.49 3.49 -2.03
N LYS A 108 10.95 2.29 -2.05
CA LYS A 108 9.54 1.99 -2.27
C LYS A 108 8.96 1.17 -1.12
N PRO A 109 7.63 1.18 -0.94
CA PRO A 109 6.97 0.30 0.01
C PRO A 109 7.24 -1.18 -0.25
N LEU A 110 7.27 -1.96 0.81
CA LEU A 110 7.30 -3.41 0.70
C LEU A 110 6.00 -3.92 0.04
N TYR A 111 6.11 -4.93 -0.80
CA TYR A 111 4.97 -5.56 -1.50
C TYR A 111 4.22 -4.65 -2.50
N ILE A 112 4.94 -3.80 -3.21
CA ILE A 112 4.34 -3.05 -4.31
C ILE A 112 3.86 -3.99 -5.41
N LEU A 113 2.68 -3.70 -5.97
CA LEU A 113 2.20 -4.39 -7.16
C LEU A 113 2.91 -3.84 -8.40
N ARG A 114 3.43 -4.74 -9.22
CA ARG A 114 4.07 -4.42 -10.48
C ARG A 114 3.29 -5.01 -11.63
N GLY A 115 3.15 -4.26 -12.69
CA GLY A 115 2.45 -4.71 -13.89
C GLY A 115 2.68 -3.78 -15.05
N LEU A 116 2.05 -4.09 -16.17
CA LEU A 116 2.08 -3.30 -17.38
C LEU A 116 1.02 -2.18 -17.31
N ILE A 117 1.33 -1.04 -17.90
CA ILE A 117 0.38 0.07 -18.01
C ILE A 117 -0.50 -0.16 -19.24
N ALA A 118 -1.80 -0.33 -19.01
CA ALA A 118 -2.77 -0.41 -20.09
C ALA A 118 -3.07 1.00 -20.65
N GLU A 119 -2.99 1.17 -21.97
CA GLU A 119 -3.33 2.42 -22.67
C GLU A 119 -4.72 2.39 -23.32
N GLY A 120 -5.33 1.21 -23.36
CA GLY A 120 -6.64 0.99 -23.96
C GLY A 120 -6.71 -0.36 -24.65
N LEU A 121 -7.55 -0.46 -25.66
CA LEU A 121 -7.69 -1.65 -26.49
C LEU A 121 -7.27 -1.33 -27.92
N PHE A 122 -6.63 -2.30 -28.60
CA PHE A 122 -6.35 -2.21 -30.03
C PHE A 122 -7.63 -2.12 -30.83
N LYS A 123 -7.73 -1.13 -31.71
CA LYS A 123 -8.93 -0.88 -32.52
C LYS A 123 -8.89 -1.61 -33.87
N SER A 124 -7.70 -1.81 -34.41
CA SER A 124 -7.54 -2.42 -35.74
C SER A 124 -6.23 -3.20 -35.86
N LYS A 125 -6.07 -3.96 -36.96
CA LYS A 125 -4.81 -4.64 -37.26
C LYS A 125 -3.68 -3.69 -37.61
N GLU A 126 -4.00 -2.62 -38.31
CA GLU A 126 -3.04 -1.57 -38.71
C GLU A 126 -2.44 -0.89 -37.46
N GLU A 127 -3.26 -0.68 -36.41
CA GLU A 127 -2.76 -0.16 -35.15
C GLU A 127 -1.79 -1.14 -34.47
N ILE A 128 -2.07 -2.43 -34.51
CA ILE A 128 -1.17 -3.46 -33.97
C ILE A 128 0.17 -3.44 -34.68
N GLU A 129 0.15 -3.40 -36.03
CA GLU A 129 1.36 -3.41 -36.86
C GLU A 129 2.25 -2.16 -36.66
N THR A 130 1.66 -1.03 -36.25
CA THR A 130 2.38 0.22 -36.00
C THR A 130 2.71 0.48 -34.52
N SER A 131 2.30 -0.40 -33.63
CA SER A 131 2.56 -0.32 -32.19
C SER A 131 3.74 -1.21 -31.77
N PRO A 132 4.38 -0.97 -30.63
CA PRO A 132 5.37 -1.89 -30.06
C PRO A 132 4.87 -3.31 -29.97
N GLU A 133 5.71 -4.27 -30.31
CA GLU A 133 5.37 -5.69 -30.29
C GLU A 133 5.13 -6.18 -28.86
N GLN A 134 3.99 -6.82 -28.59
CA GLN A 134 3.68 -7.40 -27.27
C GLN A 134 4.08 -8.88 -27.21
N MET A 135 5.04 -9.20 -26.33
CA MET A 135 5.65 -10.54 -26.23
C MET A 135 4.83 -11.57 -25.44
N PHE A 136 3.62 -11.23 -24.99
CA PHE A 136 2.79 -12.10 -24.14
C PHE A 136 1.86 -13.03 -24.92
N GLY A 137 1.90 -12.99 -26.22
CA GLY A 137 1.10 -13.82 -27.10
C GLY A 137 0.63 -13.11 -28.36
N LYS A 138 -0.17 -13.80 -29.17
CA LYS A 138 -0.69 -13.24 -30.42
C LYS A 138 -1.79 -12.23 -30.13
N VAL A 139 -1.55 -10.99 -30.49
CA VAL A 139 -2.45 -9.85 -30.28
C VAL A 139 -3.51 -9.75 -31.39
N ARG A 140 -4.72 -9.33 -31.04
CA ARG A 140 -5.86 -9.13 -31.95
C ARG A 140 -6.54 -7.79 -31.63
N PRO A 141 -7.28 -7.21 -32.57
CA PRO A 141 -8.17 -6.09 -32.26
C PRO A 141 -9.13 -6.45 -31.12
N GLY A 142 -9.23 -5.54 -30.12
CA GLY A 142 -9.97 -5.77 -28.88
C GLY A 142 -9.11 -6.23 -27.69
N ASP A 143 -7.88 -6.68 -27.92
CA ASP A 143 -6.96 -7.00 -26.84
C ASP A 143 -6.37 -5.71 -26.21
N ILE A 144 -5.86 -5.83 -24.98
CA ILE A 144 -5.29 -4.70 -24.25
C ILE A 144 -3.98 -4.27 -24.91
N LYS A 145 -3.88 -2.96 -25.17
CA LYS A 145 -2.65 -2.29 -25.60
C LYS A 145 -1.89 -1.84 -24.37
N TYR A 146 -0.67 -2.33 -24.21
CA TYR A 146 0.22 -1.95 -23.13
C TYR A 146 1.28 -0.97 -23.61
N ARG A 147 1.75 -0.15 -22.67
CA ARG A 147 2.79 0.84 -22.90
C ARG A 147 4.16 0.17 -22.91
N ASP A 148 4.95 0.51 -23.93
CA ASP A 148 6.41 0.35 -23.91
C ASP A 148 7.00 1.45 -23.04
N VAL A 149 7.49 1.08 -21.86
CA VAL A 149 7.95 2.04 -20.84
C VAL A 149 9.42 2.40 -21.04
N ASN A 150 10.22 1.44 -21.51
CA ASN A 150 11.65 1.64 -21.72
C ASN A 150 11.99 2.17 -23.11
N GLY A 151 11.03 2.14 -24.05
CA GLY A 151 11.17 2.68 -25.41
C GLY A 151 12.01 1.80 -26.35
N ASP A 152 12.09 0.49 -26.08
CA ASP A 152 12.88 -0.44 -26.92
C ASP A 152 12.10 -1.02 -28.11
N GLY A 153 10.82 -0.66 -28.25
CA GLY A 153 9.95 -1.13 -29.32
C GLY A 153 9.24 -2.44 -29.03
N VAL A 154 9.43 -3.02 -27.85
CA VAL A 154 8.86 -4.29 -27.46
C VAL A 154 8.23 -4.19 -26.06
N VAL A 155 7.00 -4.64 -25.90
CA VAL A 155 6.37 -4.73 -24.58
C VAL A 155 6.59 -6.11 -23.99
N ASN A 156 7.37 -6.16 -22.92
CA ASN A 156 7.77 -7.40 -22.24
C ASN A 156 7.79 -7.24 -20.70
N ASN A 157 8.48 -8.13 -19.99
CA ASN A 157 8.60 -8.06 -18.54
C ASN A 157 9.41 -6.85 -18.05
N ASP A 158 10.26 -6.27 -18.89
CA ASP A 158 11.06 -5.10 -18.55
C ASP A 158 10.19 -3.82 -18.44
N ASP A 159 9.00 -3.82 -19.04
CA ASP A 159 8.02 -2.73 -18.93
C ASP A 159 7.14 -2.80 -17.68
N ARG A 160 7.35 -3.79 -16.82
CA ARG A 160 6.59 -3.87 -15.58
C ARG A 160 7.04 -2.85 -14.56
N VAL A 161 6.19 -1.86 -14.34
CA VAL A 161 6.42 -0.76 -13.39
C VAL A 161 5.60 -0.93 -12.12
N PRO A 162 5.94 -0.23 -11.03
CA PRO A 162 5.05 -0.08 -9.90
C PRO A 162 3.74 0.57 -10.35
N LEU A 163 2.64 -0.19 -10.32
CA LEU A 163 1.31 0.33 -10.65
C LEU A 163 0.72 1.09 -9.47
N SER A 164 1.15 0.72 -8.28
CA SER A 164 0.61 1.22 -7.06
C SER A 164 1.61 1.09 -5.92
N TYR A 165 1.42 1.91 -4.91
CA TYR A 165 2.15 1.85 -3.65
C TYR A 165 1.28 1.34 -2.49
N GLY A 166 0.09 0.86 -2.79
CA GLY A 166 -0.75 0.09 -1.89
C GLY A 166 -0.30 -1.37 -1.85
N ASN A 167 -0.52 -2.02 -0.76
CA ASN A 167 -0.44 -3.46 -0.65
C ASN A 167 -1.80 -3.99 -0.16
N GLN A 168 -1.90 -5.27 0.09
CA GLN A 168 -3.12 -5.89 0.61
C GLN A 168 -3.49 -5.44 2.04
N LEU A 169 -2.58 -4.71 2.72
CA LEU A 169 -2.83 -4.13 4.04
C LEU A 169 -3.18 -2.65 3.87
N PRO A 170 -4.33 -2.18 4.41
CA PRO A 170 -4.69 -0.78 4.37
C PRO A 170 -3.63 0.08 5.06
N ARG A 171 -3.18 1.15 4.40
CA ARG A 171 -2.31 2.15 5.02
C ARG A 171 -3.09 3.13 5.89
N LEU A 172 -4.35 3.34 5.56
CA LEU A 172 -5.24 4.21 6.32
C LEU A 172 -6.49 3.41 6.73
N MET A 173 -6.71 3.34 8.02
CA MET A 173 -7.97 2.88 8.63
C MET A 173 -8.58 4.01 9.41
N TYR A 174 -9.89 4.17 9.35
CA TYR A 174 -10.59 5.22 10.07
C TYR A 174 -11.97 4.77 10.52
N GLY A 175 -12.46 5.43 11.55
CA GLY A 175 -13.81 5.24 12.03
C GLY A 175 -14.37 6.55 12.53
N PHE A 176 -15.67 6.73 12.38
CA PHE A 176 -16.39 7.83 12.99
C PHE A 176 -17.80 7.39 13.37
N GLY A 177 -18.30 7.94 14.44
CA GLY A 177 -19.62 7.61 14.96
C GLY A 177 -20.18 8.71 15.83
N ALA A 178 -21.45 8.59 16.10
CA ALA A 178 -22.14 9.45 17.04
C ALA A 178 -23.18 8.67 17.83
N ASP A 179 -23.38 9.08 19.06
CA ASP A 179 -24.40 8.56 19.95
C ASP A 179 -25.27 9.74 20.44
N TYR A 180 -26.56 9.53 20.43
CA TYR A 180 -27.53 10.45 21.00
C TYR A 180 -28.25 9.74 22.14
N THR A 181 -28.25 10.35 23.30
CA THR A 181 -28.91 9.84 24.49
C THR A 181 -30.09 10.75 24.86
N TRP A 182 -31.25 10.16 25.06
CA TRP A 182 -32.44 10.80 25.58
C TRP A 182 -33.01 9.93 26.70
N LYS A 183 -32.91 10.42 27.95
CA LYS A 183 -33.22 9.67 29.16
C LYS A 183 -32.51 8.32 29.17
N ASP A 184 -33.28 7.24 29.19
CA ASP A 184 -32.77 5.86 29.21
C ASP A 184 -32.53 5.26 27.82
N LEU A 185 -32.84 6.00 26.75
CA LEU A 185 -32.65 5.55 25.38
C LEU A 185 -31.39 6.16 24.77
N THR A 186 -30.50 5.31 24.25
CA THR A 186 -29.34 5.73 23.47
C THR A 186 -29.42 5.13 22.08
N ILE A 187 -29.30 5.99 21.05
CA ILE A 187 -29.22 5.59 19.66
C ILE A 187 -27.85 6.01 19.14
N GLY A 188 -27.12 5.07 18.53
CA GLY A 188 -25.79 5.34 18.00
C GLY A 188 -25.55 4.69 16.65
N PHE A 189 -24.57 5.25 15.93
CA PHE A 189 -24.03 4.66 14.72
C PHE A 189 -22.51 4.73 14.71
N LEU A 190 -21.90 3.81 13.99
CA LEU A 190 -20.46 3.75 13.75
C LEU A 190 -20.20 3.37 12.32
N PHE A 191 -19.44 4.20 11.61
CA PHE A 191 -18.85 3.88 10.31
C PHE A 191 -17.37 3.54 10.47
N LYS A 192 -16.93 2.52 9.75
CA LYS A 192 -15.52 2.14 9.64
C LYS A 192 -15.16 2.07 8.17
N GLY A 193 -13.98 2.51 7.83
CA GLY A 193 -13.46 2.46 6.49
C GLY A 193 -11.97 2.19 6.45
N SER A 194 -11.52 1.76 5.29
CA SER A 194 -10.12 1.64 4.96
C SER A 194 -9.84 2.30 3.62
N ALA A 195 -8.65 2.87 3.48
CA ALA A 195 -8.20 3.49 2.26
C ALA A 195 -6.71 3.21 2.03
N LYS A 196 -6.21 3.56 0.85
CA LYS A 196 -4.83 3.24 0.44
C LYS A 196 -4.54 1.75 0.58
N VAL A 197 -5.47 0.93 0.13
CA VAL A 197 -5.39 -0.53 0.06
C VAL A 197 -5.76 -0.97 -1.33
N GLU A 198 -5.10 -1.99 -1.78
CA GLU A 198 -5.35 -2.61 -3.07
C GLU A 198 -5.46 -4.10 -2.92
N TYR A 199 -6.28 -4.69 -3.74
CA TYR A 199 -6.35 -6.13 -3.85
C TYR A 199 -6.21 -6.54 -5.32
N TYR A 200 -5.50 -7.60 -5.52
CA TYR A 200 -5.35 -8.19 -6.83
C TYR A 200 -6.61 -8.99 -7.17
N ARG A 201 -7.35 -8.54 -8.17
CA ARG A 201 -8.47 -9.30 -8.73
C ARG A 201 -7.91 -10.39 -9.63
N SER A 202 -7.45 -11.48 -9.04
CA SER A 202 -6.98 -12.61 -9.83
C SER A 202 -7.99 -13.74 -9.83
N GLY A 203 -8.01 -14.44 -10.86
CA GLY A 203 -8.04 -15.85 -10.89
C GLY A 203 -9.35 -16.58 -10.81
N LEU A 204 -10.39 -16.10 -10.21
CA LEU A 204 -11.70 -16.77 -10.33
C LEU A 204 -12.21 -16.84 -11.79
N TYR A 205 -11.69 -15.96 -12.62
CA TYR A 205 -11.99 -15.94 -14.05
C TYR A 205 -11.08 -16.85 -14.87
N ASN A 206 -9.86 -17.14 -14.42
CA ASN A 206 -8.94 -17.99 -15.18
C ASN A 206 -9.20 -19.48 -14.95
N ASP A 207 -9.63 -19.85 -13.74
CA ASP A 207 -9.84 -21.26 -13.40
C ASP A 207 -11.25 -21.77 -13.72
N SER A 208 -12.24 -20.89 -13.85
CA SER A 208 -13.64 -21.28 -14.06
C SER A 208 -14.19 -21.01 -15.46
N GLY A 209 -13.44 -20.36 -16.33
CA GLY A 209 -13.88 -20.03 -17.69
C GLY A 209 -15.10 -19.09 -17.75
N TRP A 210 -15.43 -18.40 -16.70
CA TRP A 210 -16.49 -17.40 -16.64
C TRP A 210 -15.90 -16.02 -16.94
N ILE A 211 -16.24 -15.48 -18.07
CA ILE A 211 -16.02 -14.07 -18.47
C ILE A 211 -17.34 -13.35 -18.34
#